data_5510635490741df1fcaa4b7de6296dfd
#
_entry.id   5510635490741df1fcaa4b7de6296dfd
#
_cell.length_a   1.000
_cell.length_b   1.000
_cell.length_c   1.000
_cell.angle_alpha   90.00
_cell.angle_beta   90.00
_cell.angle_gamma   90.00
#
_symmetry.space_group_name_H-M   'P 1'
#
loop_
_entity.id
_entity.type
_entity.pdbx_description
1 polymer ?
#
loop_
_entity_poly.entity_id
_entity_poly.type
_entity_poly.pdbx_seq_one_letter_code
_entity_poly.pdbx_strand_id
1 'polypeptide(L)'
;MIGIGLIGCGYWGPNLLRNFSEALGAQMIAVSDLRPERLGPVRLRYPTVQTTTDYRDVLTHPAVDVVAIATPVSTHFEFAMQALKAGKHVWVEKPLTRTTDEAERLVDEAEHRRRLIMVDHTFIYTGAVRKIKELVETGQLGQLYYYDSVRVNLGLFQHDVNVLWDLAVHDLAIMDYVLKARPCAVAATGIAHVTGQPENTAYLTCFFETPLMAHFHVNWLSPVKIRRTLIGGDRQMIVYDDLEPSEKVKVYNKGITVNNGTEGVYQMLVGYRTGDMWAPQLNTTEALRVATQHFLECIQQGRQPLTDGAAGLRVVRLLEAATQSLAERGRPLEVTWERQSV
;
A
#
# COMPACT_ATOMS: atom_id res chain seq x y z
N MET A 1 16.25 23.74 -1.44
CA MET A 1 15.21 23.06 -0.63
C MET A 1 14.02 22.82 -1.54
N ILE A 2 13.35 21.67 -1.39
CA ILE A 2 12.15 21.33 -2.16
C ILE A 2 10.94 21.89 -1.42
N GLY A 3 10.16 22.74 -2.09
CA GLY A 3 8.95 23.34 -1.54
C GLY A 3 7.76 22.37 -1.58
N ILE A 4 7.10 22.18 -0.43
CA ILE A 4 5.97 21.26 -0.27
C ILE A 4 4.67 22.02 -0.05
N GLY A 5 3.65 21.71 -0.84
CA GLY A 5 2.28 22.12 -0.62
C GLY A 5 1.42 20.92 -0.19
N LEU A 6 0.54 21.09 0.77
CA LEU A 6 -0.38 20.05 1.25
C LEU A 6 -1.82 20.43 0.93
N ILE A 7 -2.57 19.50 0.33
CA ILE A 7 -4.01 19.60 0.10
C ILE A 7 -4.73 18.57 0.97
N GLY A 8 -5.53 19.03 1.91
CA GLY A 8 -6.23 18.20 2.89
C GLY A 8 -5.48 18.10 4.22
N CYS A 9 -6.08 18.68 5.27
CA CYS A 9 -5.57 18.64 6.65
C CYS A 9 -6.56 17.91 7.57
N GLY A 10 -7.11 16.78 7.06
CA GLY A 10 -8.02 15.90 7.78
C GLY A 10 -7.32 15.02 8.80
N TYR A 11 -7.69 13.73 8.81
CA TYR A 11 -7.13 12.75 9.75
C TYR A 11 -5.62 12.50 9.52
N TRP A 12 -5.21 12.34 8.26
CA TRP A 12 -3.82 11.98 7.91
C TRP A 12 -2.93 13.18 7.59
N GLY A 13 -3.49 14.25 7.04
CA GLY A 13 -2.75 15.47 6.66
C GLY A 13 -1.78 16.02 7.71
N PRO A 14 -2.14 16.10 9.00
CA PRO A 14 -1.21 16.53 10.05
C PRO A 14 0.05 15.66 10.19
N ASN A 15 -0.04 14.35 9.89
CA ASN A 15 1.12 13.44 9.89
C ASN A 15 2.07 13.76 8.72
N LEU A 16 1.52 14.00 7.53
CA LEU A 16 2.32 14.43 6.37
C LEU A 16 2.97 15.79 6.60
N LEU A 17 2.19 16.76 7.11
CA LEU A 17 2.70 18.09 7.46
C LEU A 17 3.90 18.00 8.40
N ARG A 18 3.80 17.20 9.48
CA ARG A 18 4.90 17.01 10.43
C ARG A 18 6.13 16.36 9.75
N ASN A 19 5.92 15.27 9.05
CA ASN A 19 7.02 14.52 8.45
C ASN A 19 7.75 15.33 7.36
N PHE A 20 7.03 16.06 6.50
CA PHE A 20 7.67 16.95 5.52
C PHE A 20 8.33 18.17 6.15
N SER A 21 7.79 18.69 7.27
CA SER A 21 8.43 19.79 8.01
C SER A 21 9.76 19.38 8.67
N GLU A 22 9.88 18.11 9.05
CA GLU A 22 11.06 17.53 9.69
C GLU A 22 12.05 16.91 8.67
N ALA A 23 11.64 16.74 7.41
CA ALA A 23 12.47 16.09 6.39
C ALA A 23 13.62 16.99 5.93
N LEU A 24 14.81 16.39 5.79
CA LEU A 24 15.99 17.11 5.34
C LEU A 24 15.85 17.54 3.86
N GLY A 25 16.07 18.82 3.62
CA GLY A 25 16.00 19.39 2.27
C GLY A 25 14.59 19.76 1.79
N ALA A 26 13.57 19.65 2.65
CA ALA A 26 12.20 20.11 2.38
C ALA A 26 11.86 21.40 3.13
N GLN A 27 10.86 22.10 2.62
CA GLN A 27 10.23 23.24 3.27
C GLN A 27 8.73 23.20 3.01
N MET A 28 7.92 23.20 4.08
CA MET A 28 6.48 23.39 3.94
C MET A 28 6.16 24.83 3.55
N ILE A 29 5.50 25.00 2.43
CA ILE A 29 5.15 26.33 1.85
C ILE A 29 3.72 26.69 2.16
N ALA A 30 2.78 25.78 1.82
CA ALA A 30 1.35 26.05 1.92
C ALA A 30 0.54 24.81 2.32
N VAL A 31 -0.55 25.02 3.03
CA VAL A 31 -1.54 23.99 3.41
C VAL A 31 -2.94 24.50 3.05
N SER A 32 -3.70 23.65 2.35
CA SER A 32 -5.11 23.92 2.02
C SER A 32 -6.03 22.88 2.66
N ASP A 33 -7.14 23.34 3.22
CA ASP A 33 -8.29 22.51 3.59
C ASP A 33 -9.58 23.31 3.43
N LEU A 34 -10.63 22.69 2.88
CA LEU A 34 -11.95 23.34 2.70
C LEU A 34 -12.55 23.83 4.03
N ARG A 35 -12.17 23.23 5.15
CA ARG A 35 -12.66 23.54 6.48
C ARG A 35 -11.69 24.47 7.21
N PRO A 36 -12.02 25.77 7.37
CA PRO A 36 -11.12 26.75 7.99
C PRO A 36 -10.67 26.38 9.40
N GLU A 37 -11.51 25.65 10.15
CA GLU A 37 -11.22 25.20 11.51
C GLU A 37 -10.03 24.24 11.58
N ARG A 38 -9.75 23.47 10.52
CA ARG A 38 -8.59 22.59 10.44
C ARG A 38 -7.26 23.33 10.21
N LEU A 39 -7.34 24.54 9.72
CA LEU A 39 -6.18 25.39 9.46
C LEU A 39 -5.71 26.15 10.70
N GLY A 40 -6.56 26.30 11.73
CA GLY A 40 -6.20 26.97 12.98
C GLY A 40 -4.97 26.35 13.68
N PRO A 41 -4.97 25.04 13.95
CA PRO A 41 -3.80 24.34 14.51
C PRO A 41 -2.54 24.44 13.65
N VAL A 42 -2.68 24.47 12.30
CA VAL A 42 -1.56 24.64 11.37
C VAL A 42 -0.90 26.00 11.57
N ARG A 43 -1.69 27.10 11.58
CA ARG A 43 -1.19 28.46 11.78
C ARG A 43 -0.46 28.63 13.12
N LEU A 44 -0.98 27.98 14.16
CA LEU A 44 -0.37 28.06 15.48
C LEU A 44 0.97 27.32 15.55
N ARG A 45 1.04 26.11 14.97
CA ARG A 45 2.23 25.27 15.08
C ARG A 45 3.29 25.55 14.01
N TYR A 46 2.86 26.03 12.85
CA TYR A 46 3.71 26.31 11.70
C TYR A 46 3.46 27.74 11.16
N PRO A 47 3.87 28.77 11.89
CA PRO A 47 3.49 30.16 11.57
C PRO A 47 4.05 30.69 10.24
N THR A 48 5.06 30.05 9.68
CA THR A 48 5.66 30.39 8.37
C THR A 48 4.96 29.74 7.19
N VAL A 49 4.05 28.78 7.44
CA VAL A 49 3.30 28.07 6.41
C VAL A 49 2.06 28.84 6.04
N GLN A 50 1.87 29.11 4.76
CA GLN A 50 0.65 29.75 4.27
C GLN A 50 -0.54 28.79 4.39
N THR A 51 -1.71 29.31 4.79
CA THR A 51 -2.93 28.51 4.90
C THR A 51 -4.03 29.12 4.06
N THR A 52 -4.74 28.30 3.30
CA THR A 52 -5.81 28.70 2.40
C THR A 52 -6.95 27.70 2.40
N THR A 53 -8.15 28.14 2.05
CA THR A 53 -9.30 27.25 1.80
C THR A 53 -9.44 26.87 0.32
N ASP A 54 -8.67 27.48 -0.58
CA ASP A 54 -8.63 27.13 -1.98
C ASP A 54 -7.34 26.34 -2.33
N TYR A 55 -7.50 25.07 -2.73
CA TYR A 55 -6.37 24.23 -3.11
C TYR A 55 -5.59 24.78 -4.33
N ARG A 56 -6.22 25.62 -5.16
CA ARG A 56 -5.58 26.22 -6.33
C ARG A 56 -4.42 27.14 -5.95
N ASP A 57 -4.51 27.78 -4.79
CA ASP A 57 -3.41 28.59 -4.26
C ASP A 57 -2.15 27.74 -4.02
N VAL A 58 -2.32 26.46 -3.59
CA VAL A 58 -1.21 25.52 -3.45
C VAL A 58 -0.64 25.10 -4.80
N LEU A 59 -1.51 24.81 -5.77
CA LEU A 59 -1.10 24.36 -7.11
C LEU A 59 -0.34 25.45 -7.89
N THR A 60 -0.75 26.70 -7.76
CA THR A 60 -0.17 27.83 -8.50
C THR A 60 0.99 28.50 -7.79
N HIS A 61 1.26 28.12 -6.53
CA HIS A 61 2.32 28.73 -5.73
C HIS A 61 3.71 28.47 -6.36
N PRO A 62 4.49 29.52 -6.68
CA PRO A 62 5.76 29.38 -7.42
C PRO A 62 6.85 28.63 -6.63
N ALA A 63 6.81 28.70 -5.30
CA ALA A 63 7.79 28.01 -4.45
C ALA A 63 7.38 26.56 -4.07
N VAL A 64 6.25 26.05 -4.58
CA VAL A 64 5.83 24.65 -4.39
C VAL A 64 6.40 23.81 -5.53
N ASP A 65 7.16 22.78 -5.19
CA ASP A 65 7.69 21.79 -6.13
C ASP A 65 6.92 20.47 -6.06
N VAL A 66 6.38 20.14 -4.88
CA VAL A 66 5.64 18.91 -4.57
C VAL A 66 4.28 19.25 -4.00
N VAL A 67 3.25 18.59 -4.50
CA VAL A 67 1.91 18.64 -3.93
C VAL A 67 1.60 17.32 -3.24
N ALA A 68 1.42 17.35 -1.92
CA ALA A 68 0.94 16.23 -1.12
C ALA A 68 -0.59 16.30 -1.01
N ILE A 69 -1.26 15.19 -1.33
CA ILE A 69 -2.73 15.09 -1.38
C ILE A 69 -3.18 14.11 -0.30
N ALA A 70 -3.92 14.61 0.70
CA ALA A 70 -4.47 13.85 1.83
C ALA A 70 -5.98 14.10 1.99
N THR A 71 -6.69 14.00 0.90
CA THR A 71 -8.13 14.22 0.76
C THR A 71 -8.85 12.87 0.58
N PRO A 72 -10.19 12.82 0.49
CA PRO A 72 -10.89 11.60 0.10
C PRO A 72 -10.49 11.10 -1.30
N VAL A 73 -10.47 9.77 -1.49
CA VAL A 73 -10.03 9.14 -2.74
C VAL A 73 -10.75 9.67 -3.99
N SER A 74 -12.01 10.09 -3.84
CA SER A 74 -12.81 10.67 -4.93
C SER A 74 -12.21 11.92 -5.57
N THR A 75 -11.25 12.56 -4.90
CA THR A 75 -10.58 13.78 -5.38
C THR A 75 -9.12 13.56 -5.80
N HIS A 76 -8.56 12.38 -5.53
CA HIS A 76 -7.15 12.09 -5.79
C HIS A 76 -6.78 12.30 -7.25
N PHE A 77 -7.57 11.73 -8.17
CA PHE A 77 -7.32 11.86 -9.61
C PHE A 77 -7.31 13.31 -10.06
N GLU A 78 -8.33 14.08 -9.70
CA GLU A 78 -8.45 15.48 -10.12
C GLU A 78 -7.28 16.34 -9.62
N PHE A 79 -6.97 16.25 -8.33
CA PHE A 79 -5.92 17.08 -7.74
C PHE A 79 -4.52 16.66 -8.19
N ALA A 80 -4.27 15.35 -8.32
CA ALA A 80 -3.01 14.85 -8.84
C ALA A 80 -2.79 15.25 -10.30
N MET A 81 -3.83 15.14 -11.15
CA MET A 81 -3.78 15.57 -12.55
C MET A 81 -3.49 17.05 -12.68
N GLN A 82 -4.16 17.88 -11.90
CA GLN A 82 -3.93 19.34 -11.92
C GLN A 82 -2.52 19.67 -11.40
N ALA A 83 -2.02 18.99 -10.36
CA ALA A 83 -0.67 19.19 -9.86
C ALA A 83 0.39 18.82 -10.92
N LEU A 84 0.23 17.68 -11.59
CA LEU A 84 1.11 17.27 -12.70
C LEU A 84 1.09 18.30 -13.83
N LYS A 85 -0.10 18.77 -14.26
CA LYS A 85 -0.25 19.80 -15.30
C LYS A 85 0.39 21.12 -14.90
N ALA A 86 0.39 21.46 -13.61
CA ALA A 86 1.11 22.60 -13.05
C ALA A 86 2.63 22.37 -12.91
N GLY A 87 3.14 21.22 -13.36
CA GLY A 87 4.56 20.88 -13.35
C GLY A 87 5.09 20.48 -11.98
N LYS A 88 4.22 20.07 -11.04
CA LYS A 88 4.60 19.65 -9.68
C LYS A 88 4.77 18.12 -9.62
N HIS A 89 5.64 17.66 -8.73
CA HIS A 89 5.67 16.26 -8.29
C HIS A 89 4.47 16.00 -7.36
N VAL A 90 4.02 14.75 -7.28
CA VAL A 90 2.82 14.40 -6.52
C VAL A 90 3.13 13.33 -5.48
N TRP A 91 2.76 13.61 -4.24
CA TRP A 91 2.55 12.62 -3.19
C TRP A 91 1.04 12.47 -3.01
N VAL A 92 0.53 11.24 -3.04
CA VAL A 92 -0.91 11.02 -2.88
C VAL A 92 -1.17 9.90 -1.89
N GLU A 93 -2.19 10.11 -1.02
CA GLU A 93 -2.67 9.07 -0.13
C GLU A 93 -3.19 7.86 -0.89
N LYS A 94 -3.13 6.71 -0.21
CA LYS A 94 -3.70 5.46 -0.72
C LYS A 94 -5.25 5.52 -0.73
N PRO A 95 -5.90 4.82 -1.65
CA PRO A 95 -5.38 4.29 -2.91
C PRO A 95 -5.07 5.42 -3.91
N LEU A 96 -4.24 5.15 -4.93
CA LEU A 96 -3.86 6.16 -5.93
C LEU A 96 -5.08 6.86 -6.55
N THR A 97 -6.04 6.06 -7.01
CA THR A 97 -7.28 6.51 -7.64
C THR A 97 -8.42 5.55 -7.33
N ARG A 98 -9.61 5.82 -7.87
CA ARG A 98 -10.80 4.97 -7.75
C ARG A 98 -10.92 3.91 -8.85
N THR A 99 -10.27 4.12 -10.00
CA THR A 99 -10.33 3.23 -11.16
C THR A 99 -8.96 3.05 -11.78
N THR A 100 -8.78 1.96 -12.51
CA THR A 100 -7.58 1.68 -13.29
C THR A 100 -7.35 2.74 -14.37
N ASP A 101 -8.41 3.17 -15.09
CA ASP A 101 -8.32 4.23 -16.10
C ASP A 101 -7.75 5.53 -15.52
N GLU A 102 -8.28 5.98 -14.39
CA GLU A 102 -7.77 7.16 -13.71
C GLU A 102 -6.27 7.01 -13.35
N ALA A 103 -5.88 5.83 -12.86
CA ALA A 103 -4.49 5.56 -12.49
C ALA A 103 -3.56 5.55 -13.71
N GLU A 104 -3.96 4.91 -14.80
CA GLU A 104 -3.21 4.88 -16.07
C GLU A 104 -2.97 6.30 -16.59
N ARG A 105 -4.02 7.12 -16.65
CA ARG A 105 -3.93 8.52 -17.10
C ARG A 105 -3.02 9.37 -16.22
N LEU A 106 -2.99 9.12 -14.90
CA LEU A 106 -2.05 9.81 -14.01
C LEU A 106 -0.60 9.41 -14.29
N VAL A 107 -0.36 8.11 -14.48
CA VAL A 107 0.99 7.59 -14.77
C VAL A 107 1.48 8.17 -16.10
N ASP A 108 0.64 8.18 -17.14
CA ASP A 108 0.99 8.72 -18.45
C ASP A 108 1.27 10.23 -18.40
N GLU A 109 0.45 11.01 -17.68
CA GLU A 109 0.68 12.44 -17.52
C GLU A 109 1.98 12.71 -16.73
N ALA A 110 2.27 11.93 -15.71
CA ALA A 110 3.51 12.06 -14.94
C ALA A 110 4.75 11.76 -15.80
N GLU A 111 4.71 10.70 -16.61
CA GLU A 111 5.76 10.36 -17.57
C GLU A 111 5.93 11.48 -18.61
N HIS A 112 4.83 11.93 -19.22
CA HIS A 112 4.85 13.03 -20.21
C HIS A 112 5.47 14.31 -19.63
N ARG A 113 5.14 14.64 -18.38
CA ARG A 113 5.66 15.84 -17.70
C ARG A 113 7.02 15.64 -17.05
N ARG A 114 7.55 14.43 -17.02
CA ARG A 114 8.76 14.06 -16.27
C ARG A 114 8.64 14.46 -14.80
N ARG A 115 7.49 14.14 -14.20
CA ARG A 115 7.23 14.34 -12.78
C ARG A 115 7.04 13.00 -12.10
N LEU A 116 7.34 12.96 -10.82
CA LEU A 116 7.21 11.75 -10.03
C LEU A 116 5.85 11.73 -9.32
N ILE A 117 5.25 10.57 -9.28
CA ILE A 117 4.15 10.25 -8.38
C ILE A 117 4.68 9.30 -7.33
N MET A 118 4.36 9.54 -6.06
CA MET A 118 4.55 8.60 -4.98
C MET A 118 3.22 8.39 -4.25
N VAL A 119 2.82 7.12 -4.12
CA VAL A 119 1.62 6.73 -3.36
C VAL A 119 2.03 6.41 -1.93
N ASP A 120 1.27 6.90 -0.94
CA ASP A 120 1.54 6.66 0.47
C ASP A 120 1.20 5.22 0.90
N HIS A 121 1.90 4.27 0.35
CA HIS A 121 1.93 2.90 0.85
C HIS A 121 2.93 2.78 2.00
N THR A 122 2.68 3.48 3.10
CA THR A 122 3.58 3.66 4.24
C THR A 122 4.17 2.35 4.76
N PHE A 123 3.39 1.25 4.78
CA PHE A 123 3.87 -0.05 5.29
C PHE A 123 5.10 -0.60 4.57
N ILE A 124 5.29 -0.28 3.29
CA ILE A 124 6.47 -0.69 2.50
C ILE A 124 7.76 -0.12 3.08
N TYR A 125 7.67 1.01 3.77
CA TYR A 125 8.82 1.69 4.38
C TYR A 125 9.11 1.25 5.82
N THR A 126 8.30 0.33 6.39
CA THR A 126 8.59 -0.26 7.71
C THR A 126 9.82 -1.16 7.63
N GLY A 127 10.62 -1.20 8.69
CA GLY A 127 11.76 -2.11 8.77
C GLY A 127 11.36 -3.58 8.66
N ALA A 128 10.16 -3.93 9.13
CA ALA A 128 9.61 -5.28 9.02
C ALA A 128 9.38 -5.70 7.56
N VAL A 129 8.64 -4.92 6.79
CA VAL A 129 8.34 -5.26 5.38
C VAL A 129 9.61 -5.25 4.52
N ARG A 130 10.53 -4.32 4.77
CA ARG A 130 11.84 -4.30 4.09
C ARG A 130 12.67 -5.54 4.40
N LYS A 131 12.67 -6.00 5.65
CA LYS A 131 13.36 -7.24 6.04
C LYS A 131 12.70 -8.46 5.40
N ILE A 132 11.38 -8.54 5.34
CA ILE A 132 10.65 -9.60 4.65
C ILE A 132 11.04 -9.63 3.16
N LYS A 133 11.07 -8.47 2.50
CA LYS A 133 11.53 -8.35 1.11
C LYS A 133 12.94 -8.91 0.91
N GLU A 134 13.87 -8.53 1.77
CA GLU A 134 15.26 -9.04 1.76
C GLU A 134 15.30 -10.56 1.88
N LEU A 135 14.55 -11.14 2.82
CA LEU A 135 14.50 -12.59 3.06
C LEU A 135 13.93 -13.36 1.86
N VAL A 136 12.91 -12.79 1.21
CA VAL A 136 12.32 -13.39 0.00
C VAL A 136 13.27 -13.25 -1.18
N GLU A 137 13.88 -12.10 -1.40
CA GLU A 137 14.79 -11.85 -2.53
C GLU A 137 16.08 -12.65 -2.46
N THR A 138 16.62 -12.86 -1.28
CA THR A 138 17.80 -13.69 -1.04
C THR A 138 17.51 -15.20 -1.16
N GLY A 139 16.23 -15.57 -1.38
CA GLY A 139 15.80 -16.96 -1.57
C GLY A 139 15.83 -17.81 -0.30
N GLN A 140 15.84 -17.17 0.89
CA GLN A 140 15.88 -17.93 2.15
C GLN A 140 14.63 -18.78 2.38
N LEU A 141 13.47 -18.32 1.87
CA LEU A 141 12.22 -19.08 1.97
C LEU A 141 12.16 -20.23 0.95
N GLY A 142 13.00 -20.22 -0.09
CA GLY A 142 12.93 -21.14 -1.21
C GLY A 142 11.77 -20.81 -2.16
N GLN A 143 11.11 -21.84 -2.70
CA GLN A 143 9.90 -21.67 -3.51
C GLN A 143 8.74 -21.29 -2.62
N LEU A 144 8.09 -20.17 -2.92
CA LEU A 144 6.92 -19.72 -2.16
C LEU A 144 5.68 -20.53 -2.52
N TYR A 145 4.90 -20.91 -1.52
CA TYR A 145 3.67 -21.68 -1.65
C TYR A 145 2.43 -20.84 -1.36
N TYR A 146 2.49 -19.98 -0.33
CA TYR A 146 1.36 -19.16 0.03
C TYR A 146 1.78 -17.83 0.68
N TYR A 147 0.86 -16.86 0.58
CA TYR A 147 0.88 -15.57 1.24
C TYR A 147 -0.49 -15.31 1.84
N ASP A 148 -0.66 -15.45 3.16
CA ASP A 148 -1.92 -15.26 3.85
C ASP A 148 -1.87 -14.00 4.71
N SER A 149 -2.83 -13.11 4.54
CA SER A 149 -2.93 -11.87 5.31
C SER A 149 -4.29 -11.70 5.96
N VAL A 150 -4.28 -11.31 7.22
CA VAL A 150 -5.47 -10.95 8.00
C VAL A 150 -5.32 -9.53 8.50
N ARG A 151 -6.24 -8.65 8.11
CA ARG A 151 -6.33 -7.28 8.60
C ARG A 151 -7.75 -6.97 9.00
N VAL A 152 -8.00 -7.07 10.30
CA VAL A 152 -9.34 -6.90 10.87
C VAL A 152 -9.31 -5.99 12.10
N ASN A 153 -10.32 -5.17 12.27
CA ASN A 153 -10.52 -4.28 13.44
C ASN A 153 -11.94 -3.71 13.45
N LEU A 154 -12.35 -3.15 14.59
CA LEU A 154 -13.48 -2.21 14.58
C LEU A 154 -13.04 -0.95 13.84
N GLY A 155 -13.53 -0.79 12.62
CA GLY A 155 -13.19 0.31 11.73
C GLY A 155 -14.25 1.40 11.69
N LEU A 156 -13.85 2.56 11.17
CA LEU A 156 -14.81 3.56 10.71
C LEU A 156 -15.35 3.08 9.36
N PHE A 157 -16.65 2.80 9.30
CA PHE A 157 -17.31 2.43 8.06
C PHE A 157 -17.15 3.58 7.05
N GLN A 158 -16.54 3.28 5.92
CA GLN A 158 -16.49 4.19 4.80
C GLN A 158 -17.79 4.07 4.01
N HIS A 159 -18.31 5.19 3.52
CA HIS A 159 -19.56 5.21 2.75
C HIS A 159 -19.33 5.15 1.23
N ASP A 160 -18.12 5.47 0.80
CA ASP A 160 -17.72 5.64 -0.59
C ASP A 160 -16.89 4.49 -1.15
N VAL A 161 -16.38 3.60 -0.28
CA VAL A 161 -15.57 2.43 -0.67
C VAL A 161 -15.89 1.24 0.22
N ASN A 162 -15.68 0.02 -0.29
CA ASN A 162 -15.78 -1.20 0.53
C ASN A 162 -14.49 -1.48 1.32
N VAL A 163 -14.53 -2.50 2.17
CA VAL A 163 -13.44 -2.87 3.07
C VAL A 163 -12.14 -3.26 2.34
N LEU A 164 -12.20 -3.72 1.10
CA LEU A 164 -11.02 -4.03 0.30
C LEU A 164 -10.20 -2.77 0.02
N TRP A 165 -10.84 -1.69 -0.40
CA TRP A 165 -10.21 -0.42 -0.72
C TRP A 165 -9.61 0.30 0.49
N ASP A 166 -10.17 0.06 1.68
CA ASP A 166 -9.65 0.66 2.90
C ASP A 166 -8.55 -0.18 3.56
N LEU A 167 -8.77 -1.49 3.72
CA LEU A 167 -7.86 -2.37 4.46
C LEU A 167 -6.96 -3.22 3.56
N ALA A 168 -7.51 -3.92 2.54
CA ALA A 168 -6.71 -4.81 1.71
C ALA A 168 -5.70 -4.07 0.85
N VAL A 169 -5.93 -2.80 0.53
CA VAL A 169 -4.99 -1.92 -0.19
C VAL A 169 -3.58 -1.96 0.39
N HIS A 170 -3.46 -2.01 1.71
CA HIS A 170 -2.16 -2.07 2.39
C HIS A 170 -1.46 -3.41 2.17
N ASP A 171 -2.20 -4.51 2.33
CA ASP A 171 -1.65 -5.86 2.25
C ASP A 171 -1.37 -6.25 0.79
N LEU A 172 -2.18 -5.77 -0.16
CA LEU A 172 -1.90 -5.88 -1.60
C LEU A 172 -0.63 -5.13 -1.99
N ALA A 173 -0.42 -3.92 -1.46
CA ALA A 173 0.81 -3.17 -1.69
C ALA A 173 2.04 -3.89 -1.09
N ILE A 174 1.91 -4.48 0.10
CA ILE A 174 2.98 -5.29 0.70
C ILE A 174 3.25 -6.52 -0.15
N MET A 175 2.21 -7.23 -0.58
CA MET A 175 2.34 -8.39 -1.46
C MET A 175 3.05 -8.04 -2.77
N ASP A 176 2.61 -6.99 -3.49
CA ASP A 176 3.21 -6.53 -4.74
C ASP A 176 4.68 -6.15 -4.56
N TYR A 177 5.02 -5.54 -3.44
CA TYR A 177 6.40 -5.17 -3.11
C TYR A 177 7.28 -6.38 -2.77
N VAL A 178 6.76 -7.32 -1.98
CA VAL A 178 7.53 -8.47 -1.46
C VAL A 178 7.70 -9.57 -2.50
N LEU A 179 6.63 -9.89 -3.24
CA LEU A 179 6.63 -10.98 -4.21
C LEU A 179 7.22 -10.54 -5.56
N LYS A 180 7.95 -11.44 -6.22
CA LYS A 180 8.43 -11.23 -7.61
C LYS A 180 7.35 -11.56 -8.65
N ALA A 181 6.45 -12.48 -8.31
CA ALA A 181 5.37 -12.91 -9.18
C ALA A 181 4.17 -11.97 -9.05
N ARG A 182 3.42 -11.81 -10.14
CA ARG A 182 2.17 -11.06 -10.18
C ARG A 182 0.98 -12.00 -10.29
N PRO A 183 -0.15 -11.72 -9.63
CA PRO A 183 -1.37 -12.51 -9.81
C PRO A 183 -1.83 -12.50 -11.27
N CYS A 184 -2.26 -13.65 -11.79
CA CYS A 184 -2.92 -13.74 -13.10
C CYS A 184 -4.44 -13.62 -13.00
N ALA A 185 -5.01 -13.94 -11.84
CA ALA A 185 -6.45 -13.77 -11.59
C ALA A 185 -6.71 -13.47 -10.10
N VAL A 186 -7.90 -12.93 -9.81
CA VAL A 186 -8.40 -12.71 -8.46
C VAL A 186 -9.83 -13.19 -8.31
N ALA A 187 -10.18 -13.67 -7.11
CA ALA A 187 -11.55 -13.97 -6.71
C ALA A 187 -11.84 -13.36 -5.34
N ALA A 188 -12.96 -12.66 -5.20
CA ALA A 188 -13.33 -12.04 -3.94
C ALA A 188 -14.78 -12.33 -3.58
N THR A 189 -15.02 -12.64 -2.30
CA THR A 189 -16.34 -12.80 -1.70
C THR A 189 -16.46 -11.87 -0.50
N GLY A 190 -17.64 -11.33 -0.26
CA GLY A 190 -17.87 -10.41 0.85
C GLY A 190 -19.34 -10.20 1.12
N ILE A 191 -19.59 -9.48 2.21
CA ILE A 191 -20.95 -9.18 2.66
C ILE A 191 -21.02 -7.79 3.30
N ALA A 192 -22.13 -7.10 3.05
CA ALA A 192 -22.52 -5.89 3.76
C ALA A 192 -23.54 -6.27 4.85
N HIS A 193 -23.15 -6.13 6.12
CA HIS A 193 -24.07 -6.38 7.26
C HIS A 193 -24.96 -5.17 7.55
N VAL A 194 -24.69 -4.01 6.94
CA VAL A 194 -25.48 -2.80 7.07
C VAL A 194 -26.15 -2.51 5.74
N THR A 195 -27.48 -2.52 5.72
CA THR A 195 -28.26 -2.31 4.49
C THR A 195 -27.90 -1.00 3.80
N GLY A 196 -27.65 -1.06 2.50
CA GLY A 196 -27.33 0.11 1.68
C GLY A 196 -25.90 0.65 1.88
N GLN A 197 -25.06 -0.07 2.62
CA GLN A 197 -23.63 0.27 2.78
C GLN A 197 -22.76 -0.72 1.98
N PRO A 198 -21.51 -0.33 1.64
CA PRO A 198 -20.55 -1.24 1.01
C PRO A 198 -20.21 -2.44 1.90
N GLU A 199 -19.60 -3.48 1.29
CA GLU A 199 -19.14 -4.66 2.00
C GLU A 199 -18.15 -4.27 3.10
N ASN A 200 -18.41 -4.79 4.31
CA ASN A 200 -17.63 -4.54 5.52
C ASN A 200 -16.84 -5.77 5.99
N THR A 201 -17.04 -6.90 5.35
CA THR A 201 -16.24 -8.13 5.48
C THR A 201 -16.00 -8.70 4.10
N ALA A 202 -14.74 -9.02 3.80
CA ALA A 202 -14.39 -9.61 2.51
C ALA A 202 -13.19 -10.56 2.63
N TYR A 203 -13.18 -11.54 1.74
CA TYR A 203 -12.10 -12.48 1.48
C TYR A 203 -11.67 -12.34 0.03
N LEU A 204 -10.38 -12.22 -0.20
CA LEU A 204 -9.79 -12.08 -1.53
C LEU A 204 -8.73 -13.17 -1.72
N THR A 205 -8.79 -13.87 -2.84
CA THR A 205 -7.77 -14.81 -3.28
C THR A 205 -7.11 -14.31 -4.56
N CYS A 206 -5.77 -14.30 -4.60
CA CYS A 206 -4.99 -14.02 -5.78
C CYS A 206 -4.35 -15.30 -6.28
N PHE A 207 -4.54 -15.61 -7.55
CA PHE A 207 -3.97 -16.77 -8.25
C PHE A 207 -2.74 -16.35 -9.06
N PHE A 208 -1.77 -17.25 -9.16
CA PHE A 208 -0.52 -17.02 -9.89
C PHE A 208 -0.32 -18.15 -10.90
N GLU A 209 0.49 -17.91 -11.92
CA GLU A 209 0.89 -18.98 -12.87
C GLU A 209 1.78 -20.05 -12.23
N THR A 210 2.45 -19.70 -11.15
CA THR A 210 3.24 -20.61 -10.32
C THR A 210 2.36 -21.24 -9.23
N PRO A 211 2.80 -22.33 -8.54
CA PRO A 211 2.05 -22.93 -7.43
C PRO A 211 2.09 -22.07 -6.16
N LEU A 212 1.86 -20.78 -6.32
CA LEU A 212 1.71 -19.77 -5.27
C LEU A 212 0.26 -19.31 -5.24
N MET A 213 -0.29 -19.15 -4.05
CA MET A 213 -1.60 -18.53 -3.82
C MET A 213 -1.48 -17.47 -2.73
N ALA A 214 -2.16 -16.35 -2.90
CA ALA A 214 -2.30 -15.36 -1.84
C ALA A 214 -3.75 -15.24 -1.40
N HIS A 215 -3.97 -15.10 -0.10
CA HIS A 215 -5.29 -14.96 0.50
C HIS A 215 -5.32 -13.80 1.49
N PHE A 216 -6.42 -13.03 1.48
CA PHE A 216 -6.61 -11.86 2.34
C PHE A 216 -7.97 -11.93 3.01
N HIS A 217 -7.98 -11.74 4.32
CA HIS A 217 -9.18 -11.54 5.12
C HIS A 217 -9.20 -10.12 5.67
N VAL A 218 -10.20 -9.34 5.28
CA VAL A 218 -10.39 -7.96 5.76
C VAL A 218 -11.78 -7.76 6.33
N ASN A 219 -11.87 -6.99 7.44
CA ASN A 219 -13.11 -6.89 8.18
C ASN A 219 -13.09 -5.64 9.08
N TRP A 220 -14.19 -4.86 9.07
CA TRP A 220 -14.39 -3.71 9.97
C TRP A 220 -15.15 -4.05 11.26
N LEU A 221 -15.65 -5.29 11.41
CA LEU A 221 -16.55 -5.68 12.51
C LEU A 221 -15.83 -6.37 13.67
N SER A 222 -14.54 -6.71 13.51
CA SER A 222 -13.81 -7.47 14.51
C SER A 222 -13.49 -6.59 15.73
N PRO A 223 -13.96 -6.96 16.95
CA PRO A 223 -13.58 -6.26 18.17
C PRO A 223 -12.11 -6.46 18.55
N VAL A 224 -11.49 -7.51 18.01
CA VAL A 224 -10.07 -7.78 18.17
C VAL A 224 -9.34 -7.30 16.91
N LYS A 225 -8.37 -6.40 17.10
CA LYS A 225 -7.52 -5.94 16.02
C LYS A 225 -6.46 -6.99 15.70
N ILE A 226 -6.39 -7.43 14.44
CA ILE A 226 -5.37 -8.35 13.93
C ILE A 226 -4.76 -7.75 12.67
N ARG A 227 -3.42 -7.78 12.58
CA ARG A 227 -2.65 -7.43 11.40
C ARG A 227 -1.51 -8.42 11.26
N ARG A 228 -1.80 -9.57 10.68
CA ARG A 228 -0.86 -10.68 10.59
C ARG A 228 -0.76 -11.20 9.17
N THR A 229 0.49 -11.46 8.74
CA THR A 229 0.78 -12.06 7.44
C THR A 229 1.65 -13.30 7.64
N LEU A 230 1.31 -14.38 6.94
CA LEU A 230 2.06 -15.62 6.88
C LEU A 230 2.59 -15.78 5.46
N ILE A 231 3.91 -16.04 5.32
CA ILE A 231 4.52 -16.28 4.03
C ILE A 231 5.25 -17.62 4.12
N GLY A 232 4.72 -18.64 3.46
CA GLY A 232 5.27 -19.99 3.50
C GLY A 232 6.04 -20.34 2.24
N GLY A 233 7.23 -20.89 2.42
CA GLY A 233 8.04 -21.48 1.35
C GLY A 233 8.45 -22.90 1.70
N ASP A 234 9.12 -23.57 0.75
CA ASP A 234 9.61 -24.94 0.92
C ASP A 234 10.74 -25.06 1.96
N ARG A 235 11.46 -23.96 2.22
CA ARG A 235 12.59 -23.94 3.17
C ARG A 235 12.22 -23.33 4.50
N GLN A 236 11.59 -22.16 4.49
CA GLN A 236 11.26 -21.40 5.69
C GLN A 236 9.89 -20.74 5.55
N MET A 237 9.35 -20.37 6.71
CA MET A 237 8.10 -19.61 6.82
C MET A 237 8.35 -18.35 7.62
N ILE A 238 7.72 -17.24 7.20
CA ILE A 238 7.68 -15.99 7.95
C ILE A 238 6.29 -15.82 8.56
N VAL A 239 6.29 -15.38 9.82
CA VAL A 239 5.13 -14.78 10.48
C VAL A 239 5.45 -13.32 10.71
N TYR A 240 4.68 -12.43 10.10
CA TYR A 240 4.71 -11.00 10.34
C TYR A 240 3.47 -10.59 11.12
N ASP A 241 3.65 -10.00 12.29
CA ASP A 241 2.59 -9.42 13.11
C ASP A 241 2.90 -7.95 13.36
N ASP A 242 2.14 -7.05 12.72
CA ASP A 242 2.37 -5.60 12.83
C ASP A 242 2.05 -5.04 14.21
N LEU A 243 1.25 -5.75 15.00
CA LEU A 243 0.86 -5.34 16.35
C LEU A 243 1.85 -5.80 17.41
N GLU A 244 2.73 -6.74 17.10
CA GLU A 244 3.79 -7.17 18.00
C GLU A 244 4.76 -6.02 18.28
N PRO A 245 5.04 -5.68 19.55
CA PRO A 245 5.84 -4.50 19.86
C PRO A 245 7.33 -4.66 19.50
N SER A 246 7.89 -5.86 19.61
CA SER A 246 9.33 -6.11 19.46
C SER A 246 9.67 -7.05 18.31
N GLU A 247 9.10 -8.24 18.30
CA GLU A 247 9.44 -9.32 17.37
C GLU A 247 8.43 -9.44 16.24
N LYS A 248 8.23 -8.33 15.51
CA LYS A 248 7.23 -8.23 14.44
C LYS A 248 7.40 -9.28 13.34
N VAL A 249 8.62 -9.73 13.09
CA VAL A 249 8.94 -10.74 12.08
C VAL A 249 9.58 -11.94 12.78
N LYS A 250 9.00 -13.11 12.59
CA LYS A 250 9.53 -14.39 13.06
C LYS A 250 9.75 -15.32 11.87
N VAL A 251 10.93 -15.88 11.78
CA VAL A 251 11.32 -16.80 10.70
C VAL A 251 11.43 -18.22 11.30
N TYR A 252 10.66 -19.13 10.74
CA TYR A 252 10.62 -20.54 11.18
C TYR A 252 11.33 -21.42 10.16
N ASN A 253 12.37 -22.12 10.61
CA ASN A 253 13.05 -23.15 9.82
C ASN A 253 12.37 -24.51 10.01
N LYS A 254 11.06 -24.56 9.77
CA LYS A 254 10.22 -25.75 9.87
C LYS A 254 9.45 -25.91 8.58
N GLY A 255 9.15 -27.14 8.19
CA GLY A 255 8.44 -27.37 6.94
C GLY A 255 8.19 -28.84 6.69
N ILE A 256 7.82 -29.13 5.45
CA ILE A 256 7.64 -30.48 4.95
C ILE A 256 8.79 -30.84 4.01
N THR A 257 9.14 -32.13 3.99
CA THR A 257 9.98 -32.71 2.93
C THR A 257 9.10 -33.64 2.11
N VAL A 258 9.09 -33.47 0.80
CA VAL A 258 8.37 -34.36 -0.12
C VAL A 258 9.38 -35.34 -0.71
N ASN A 259 9.19 -36.62 -0.47
CA ASN A 259 10.04 -37.68 -1.01
C ASN A 259 9.46 -38.13 -2.36
N ASN A 260 10.10 -37.75 -3.46
CA ASN A 260 9.70 -38.15 -4.82
C ASN A 260 10.26 -39.55 -5.22
N GLY A 261 10.61 -40.41 -4.26
CA GLY A 261 11.17 -41.73 -4.55
C GLY A 261 10.12 -42.71 -5.10
N THR A 262 10.47 -43.43 -6.15
CA THR A 262 9.64 -44.46 -6.82
C THR A 262 9.42 -45.71 -5.95
N GLU A 263 10.03 -45.82 -4.80
CA GLU A 263 9.90 -46.96 -3.87
C GLU A 263 8.94 -46.60 -2.74
N GLY A 264 7.68 -46.86 -2.93
CA GLY A 264 6.81 -46.94 -1.77
C GLY A 264 5.45 -46.30 -1.88
N VAL A 265 4.56 -47.02 -2.51
CA VAL A 265 3.09 -46.79 -2.34
C VAL A 265 2.66 -46.89 -0.86
N TYR A 266 3.55 -47.32 0.03
CA TYR A 266 3.29 -47.51 1.48
C TYR A 266 4.15 -46.65 2.42
N GLN A 267 5.08 -45.80 1.90
CA GLN A 267 5.83 -44.87 2.76
C GLN A 267 5.18 -43.48 2.71
N MET A 268 5.14 -42.83 3.89
CA MET A 268 4.64 -41.47 4.03
C MET A 268 5.42 -40.57 3.08
N LEU A 269 4.78 -40.07 1.99
CA LEU A 269 5.36 -39.20 0.97
C LEU A 269 5.83 -37.85 1.54
N VAL A 270 5.36 -37.51 2.74
CA VAL A 270 5.62 -36.23 3.40
C VAL A 270 6.25 -36.48 4.76
N GLY A 271 7.48 -35.98 4.93
CA GLY A 271 8.14 -35.90 6.23
C GLY A 271 8.00 -34.51 6.84
N TYR A 272 7.99 -34.44 8.17
CA TYR A 272 8.02 -33.17 8.90
C TYR A 272 9.47 -32.84 9.28
N ARG A 273 9.87 -31.59 8.94
CA ARG A 273 11.18 -31.06 9.34
C ARG A 273 11.00 -30.14 10.55
N THR A 274 11.71 -30.41 11.63
CA THR A 274 11.84 -29.53 12.78
C THR A 274 13.06 -28.62 12.62
N GLY A 275 13.05 -27.46 13.25
CA GLY A 275 14.16 -26.50 13.19
C GLY A 275 13.89 -25.30 14.07
N ASP A 276 14.81 -24.36 14.04
CA ASP A 276 14.80 -23.18 14.89
C ASP A 276 13.78 -22.12 14.43
N MET A 277 13.45 -21.22 15.36
CA MET A 277 12.77 -19.97 15.08
C MET A 277 13.68 -18.82 15.53
N TRP A 278 13.76 -17.77 14.71
CA TRP A 278 14.50 -16.57 15.04
C TRP A 278 13.76 -15.31 14.60
N ALA A 279 14.03 -14.21 15.28
CA ALA A 279 13.48 -12.90 14.97
C ALA A 279 14.62 -11.99 14.49
N PRO A 280 14.56 -11.45 13.25
CA PRO A 280 15.59 -10.54 12.76
C PRO A 280 15.53 -9.19 13.46
N GLN A 281 16.67 -8.53 13.59
CA GLN A 281 16.73 -7.14 13.99
C GLN A 281 16.09 -6.27 12.91
N LEU A 282 15.20 -5.36 13.31
CA LEU A 282 14.46 -4.47 12.43
C LEU A 282 14.87 -3.02 12.65
N ASN A 283 14.85 -2.22 11.58
CA ASN A 283 14.92 -0.77 11.71
C ASN A 283 13.59 -0.26 12.29
N THR A 284 13.66 0.54 13.34
CA THR A 284 12.51 1.08 14.07
C THR A 284 12.17 2.52 13.71
N THR A 285 12.85 3.11 12.72
CA THR A 285 12.55 4.47 12.25
C THR A 285 11.10 4.54 11.75
N GLU A 286 10.42 5.63 12.07
CA GLU A 286 9.03 5.85 11.61
C GLU A 286 8.93 5.72 10.08
N ALA A 287 8.04 4.85 9.61
CA ALA A 287 7.91 4.53 8.19
C ALA A 287 7.58 5.76 7.33
N LEU A 288 6.72 6.65 7.81
CA LEU A 288 6.36 7.88 7.09
C LEU A 288 7.56 8.83 6.95
N ARG A 289 8.42 8.90 7.98
CA ARG A 289 9.68 9.65 7.91
C ARG A 289 10.63 9.08 6.86
N VAL A 290 10.75 7.75 6.81
CA VAL A 290 11.57 7.08 5.78
C VAL A 290 10.98 7.33 4.39
N ALA A 291 9.66 7.26 4.26
CA ALA A 291 8.96 7.46 2.99
C ALA A 291 9.12 8.90 2.46
N THR A 292 8.90 9.92 3.30
CA THR A 292 9.06 11.33 2.89
C THR A 292 10.50 11.64 2.50
N GLN A 293 11.48 11.18 3.27
CA GLN A 293 12.88 11.37 2.94
C GLN A 293 13.26 10.67 1.62
N HIS A 294 12.79 9.43 1.43
CA HIS A 294 12.99 8.68 0.18
C HIS A 294 12.43 9.41 -1.04
N PHE A 295 11.24 10.02 -0.93
CA PHE A 295 10.66 10.76 -2.04
C PHE A 295 11.49 11.98 -2.43
N LEU A 296 11.95 12.74 -1.44
CA LEU A 296 12.84 13.90 -1.68
C LEU A 296 14.15 13.49 -2.36
N GLU A 297 14.75 12.39 -1.92
CA GLU A 297 15.95 11.82 -2.56
C GLU A 297 15.67 11.38 -4.01
N CYS A 298 14.51 10.76 -4.26
CA CYS A 298 14.11 10.37 -5.62
C CYS A 298 13.98 11.59 -6.55
N ILE A 299 13.39 12.68 -6.07
CA ILE A 299 13.28 13.94 -6.82
C ILE A 299 14.68 14.51 -7.12
N GLN A 300 15.57 14.58 -6.14
CA GLN A 300 16.92 15.10 -6.30
C GLN A 300 17.79 14.28 -7.26
N GLN A 301 17.59 12.96 -7.24
CA GLN A 301 18.37 12.00 -8.05
C GLN A 301 17.72 11.68 -9.41
N GLY A 302 16.52 12.15 -9.67
CA GLY A 302 15.78 11.84 -10.91
C GLY A 302 15.40 10.35 -11.04
N ARG A 303 15.18 9.63 -9.92
CA ARG A 303 14.83 8.20 -9.92
C ARG A 303 13.40 7.96 -9.43
N GLN A 304 12.79 6.86 -9.85
CA GLN A 304 11.44 6.49 -9.42
C GLN A 304 11.43 6.06 -7.94
N PRO A 305 10.40 6.47 -7.17
CA PRO A 305 10.22 5.98 -5.81
C PRO A 305 9.74 4.52 -5.78
N LEU A 306 9.93 3.84 -4.64
CA LEU A 306 9.51 2.44 -4.47
C LEU A 306 8.00 2.24 -4.60
N THR A 307 7.23 3.27 -4.26
CA THR A 307 5.76 3.26 -4.36
C THR A 307 5.31 4.29 -5.39
N ASP A 308 5.91 4.20 -6.59
CA ASP A 308 5.60 5.07 -7.72
C ASP A 308 4.15 4.92 -8.24
N GLY A 309 3.79 5.72 -9.23
CA GLY A 309 2.47 5.63 -9.86
C GLY A 309 2.18 4.25 -10.45
N ALA A 310 3.18 3.56 -10.99
CA ALA A 310 3.01 2.22 -11.54
C ALA A 310 2.72 1.18 -10.43
N ALA A 311 3.37 1.28 -9.27
CA ALA A 311 3.03 0.46 -8.10
C ALA A 311 1.59 0.74 -7.61
N GLY A 312 1.20 2.01 -7.54
CA GLY A 312 -0.18 2.40 -7.21
C GLY A 312 -1.20 1.85 -8.20
N LEU A 313 -0.91 1.93 -9.50
CA LEU A 313 -1.76 1.38 -10.56
C LEU A 313 -1.96 -0.13 -10.41
N ARG A 314 -0.90 -0.90 -10.11
CA ARG A 314 -1.02 -2.35 -9.89
C ARG A 314 -1.95 -2.69 -8.74
N VAL A 315 -1.88 -1.96 -7.65
CA VAL A 315 -2.78 -2.15 -6.50
C VAL A 315 -4.21 -1.79 -6.85
N VAL A 316 -4.45 -0.69 -7.58
CA VAL A 316 -5.79 -0.28 -8.03
C VAL A 316 -6.41 -1.33 -8.95
N ARG A 317 -5.65 -1.90 -9.89
CA ARG A 317 -6.14 -3.00 -10.75
C ARG A 317 -6.62 -4.20 -9.97
N LEU A 318 -5.86 -4.62 -8.95
CA LEU A 318 -6.27 -5.73 -8.10
C LEU A 318 -7.54 -5.40 -7.31
N LEU A 319 -7.65 -4.18 -6.78
CA LEU A 319 -8.84 -3.75 -6.04
C LEU A 319 -10.08 -3.65 -6.93
N GLU A 320 -9.94 -3.12 -8.14
CA GLU A 320 -11.04 -3.01 -9.11
C GLU A 320 -11.52 -4.41 -9.55
N ALA A 321 -10.60 -5.30 -9.94
CA ALA A 321 -10.93 -6.69 -10.28
C ALA A 321 -11.55 -7.44 -9.10
N ALA A 322 -11.05 -7.25 -7.88
CA ALA A 322 -11.64 -7.84 -6.68
C ALA A 322 -13.06 -7.31 -6.41
N THR A 323 -13.30 -6.02 -6.62
CA THR A 323 -14.64 -5.41 -6.47
C THR A 323 -15.62 -5.96 -7.51
N GLN A 324 -15.18 -6.12 -8.75
CA GLN A 324 -16.00 -6.75 -9.77
C GLN A 324 -16.30 -8.23 -9.43
N SER A 325 -15.30 -8.98 -8.94
CA SER A 325 -15.50 -10.35 -8.50
C SER A 325 -16.52 -10.46 -7.34
N LEU A 326 -16.50 -9.50 -6.38
CA LEU A 326 -17.53 -9.40 -5.34
C LEU A 326 -18.93 -9.29 -5.94
N ALA A 327 -19.11 -8.39 -6.90
CA ALA A 327 -20.40 -8.19 -7.58
C ALA A 327 -20.85 -9.46 -8.35
N GLU A 328 -19.90 -10.28 -8.80
CA GLU A 328 -20.13 -11.53 -9.52
C GLU A 328 -20.05 -12.77 -8.60
N ARG A 329 -20.25 -12.58 -7.29
CA ARG A 329 -20.32 -13.64 -6.28
C ARG A 329 -19.09 -14.53 -6.19
N GLY A 330 -17.91 -13.96 -6.37
CA GLY A 330 -16.63 -14.65 -6.24
C GLY A 330 -16.14 -15.33 -7.52
N ARG A 331 -16.70 -14.98 -8.68
CA ARG A 331 -16.16 -15.46 -9.95
C ARG A 331 -14.71 -15.00 -10.10
N PRO A 332 -13.76 -15.90 -10.41
CA PRO A 332 -12.39 -15.50 -10.72
C PRO A 332 -12.35 -14.59 -11.95
N LEU A 333 -11.60 -13.50 -11.86
CA LEU A 333 -11.39 -12.54 -12.94
C LEU A 333 -9.91 -12.45 -13.26
N GLU A 334 -9.59 -12.54 -14.55
CA GLU A 334 -8.25 -12.36 -15.06
C GLU A 334 -7.74 -10.95 -14.79
N VAL A 335 -6.45 -10.82 -14.46
CA VAL A 335 -5.77 -9.54 -14.27
C VAL A 335 -4.70 -9.39 -15.34
N THR A 336 -4.92 -8.45 -16.25
CA THR A 336 -3.96 -8.10 -17.30
C THR A 336 -3.02 -7.00 -16.80
N TRP A 337 -1.72 -7.18 -17.01
CA TRP A 337 -0.68 -6.24 -16.55
C TRP A 337 -0.16 -5.31 -17.66
N GLU A 338 -0.52 -5.60 -18.90
CA GLU A 338 -0.21 -4.72 -20.02
C GLU A 338 -1.08 -3.47 -19.96
N ARG A 339 -0.50 -2.31 -20.32
CA ARG A 339 -1.27 -1.09 -20.49
C ARG A 339 -2.21 -1.29 -21.69
N GLN A 340 -3.48 -0.97 -21.55
CA GLN A 340 -4.37 -0.91 -22.70
C GLN A 340 -3.86 0.22 -23.60
N SER A 341 -3.32 -0.14 -24.78
CA SER A 341 -2.96 0.84 -25.80
C SER A 341 -4.24 1.51 -26.28
N VAL A 342 -4.41 2.79 -25.99
CA VAL A 342 -5.48 3.61 -26.54
C VAL A 342 -5.08 4.08 -27.94
#